data_e70410465599904fcbd1b5c0ae434760
#
_entry.id   e70410465599904fcbd1b5c0ae434760
#
_cell.length_a   1.000
_cell.length_b   1.000
_cell.length_c   1.000
_cell.angle_alpha   90.00
_cell.angle_beta   90.00
_cell.angle_gamma   90.00
#
_symmetry.space_group_name_H-M   'P 1'
#
loop_
_entity.id
_entity.type
_entity.pdbx_description
1 polymer ?
#
loop_
_entity_poly.entity_id
_entity_poly.type
_entity_poly.pdbx_seq_one_letter_code
_entity_poly.pdbx_strand_id
1 'polypeptide(L)'
;MTQKDPEQDQSRAFRLFKPVLAGATLRERSIACLGALIGIALTGFISSILLGTGPHLPLIVAPIGASAVLLFAVPTSPLAQPWSIIGGNTISAFVGLAVTQFVDDPALAIGLGVALAIAAMSATRSLHPPGGAAALTAVLGGSAVAKWGFLFPLVPVALNSCLLVGLGILFHKLSRRKYPHVAAAAPVNKHSTEDLPPSVRMGIREEDIDRALLALDESFDIDRNDLGRLLRQVELEVSIRSHGDLTCADIMSRDVVSIGEDATASQARELILRHNLMTLPVRGADGRLKGVVGLRELMHPGDDFRNYIVEAPTASQTDPVMSLLPSLTDGLAHAVVVVDEMRRIIGLVSQSDLLSTLARLLPNEKLVPLKAA
;
A
#
# COMPACT_ATOMS: atom_id res chain seq x y z
N MET A 1 36.30 -33.40 -14.36
CA MET A 1 36.28 -31.95 -14.64
C MET A 1 34.91 -31.43 -14.29
N THR A 2 34.72 -30.96 -13.07
CA THR A 2 33.46 -30.46 -12.55
C THR A 2 33.33 -28.97 -12.96
N GLN A 3 32.38 -28.71 -13.81
CA GLN A 3 32.01 -27.35 -14.27
C GLN A 3 31.41 -26.60 -13.07
N LYS A 4 32.11 -25.61 -12.57
CA LYS A 4 31.63 -24.69 -11.55
C LYS A 4 30.60 -23.76 -12.18
N ASP A 5 29.39 -23.75 -11.64
CA ASP A 5 28.33 -22.82 -11.99
C ASP A 5 28.77 -21.36 -11.77
N PRO A 6 28.69 -20.49 -12.79
CA PRO A 6 29.11 -19.08 -12.68
C PRO A 6 28.21 -18.23 -11.79
N GLU A 7 27.00 -18.68 -11.42
CA GLU A 7 26.05 -17.91 -10.59
C GLU A 7 26.37 -17.90 -9.09
N GLN A 8 27.27 -18.80 -8.61
CA GLN A 8 27.61 -18.83 -7.19
C GLN A 8 28.66 -17.81 -6.75
N ASP A 9 29.34 -17.12 -7.67
CA ASP A 9 30.42 -16.21 -7.31
C ASP A 9 30.02 -14.72 -7.19
N GLN A 10 28.84 -14.32 -7.68
CA GLN A 10 28.34 -12.95 -7.49
C GLN A 10 27.71 -12.68 -6.11
N SER A 11 27.53 -13.69 -5.27
CA SER A 11 26.85 -13.53 -3.98
C SER A 11 27.78 -13.22 -2.79
N ARG A 12 29.10 -13.11 -2.99
CA ARG A 12 30.07 -12.84 -1.92
C ARG A 12 30.39 -11.37 -1.67
N ALA A 13 30.05 -10.48 -2.58
CA ALA A 13 30.23 -9.05 -2.40
C ALA A 13 29.13 -8.46 -1.52
N PHE A 14 29.47 -8.06 -0.32
CA PHE A 14 28.67 -7.27 0.63
C PHE A 14 27.44 -7.96 1.27
N ARG A 15 27.65 -9.07 1.96
CA ARG A 15 26.65 -9.62 2.91
C ARG A 15 26.56 -8.87 4.26
N LEU A 16 27.10 -7.67 4.37
CA LEU A 16 27.07 -6.89 5.62
C LEU A 16 25.69 -6.29 5.96
N PHE A 17 24.77 -6.20 4.99
CA PHE A 17 23.44 -5.68 5.22
C PHE A 17 22.38 -6.67 4.70
N LYS A 18 21.88 -7.54 5.58
CA LYS A 18 20.62 -8.23 5.35
C LYS A 18 19.50 -7.34 5.89
N PRO A 19 18.59 -6.81 5.06
CA PRO A 19 17.47 -6.05 5.59
C PRO A 19 16.61 -6.94 6.49
N VAL A 20 16.40 -6.52 7.74
CA VAL A 20 15.51 -7.19 8.70
C VAL A 20 14.05 -6.94 8.29
N LEU A 21 13.77 -5.76 7.73
CA LEU A 21 12.44 -5.39 7.25
C LEU A 21 12.33 -5.66 5.75
N ALA A 22 11.27 -6.33 5.35
CA ALA A 22 10.97 -6.59 3.95
C ALA A 22 10.88 -5.27 3.15
N GLY A 23 11.43 -5.25 1.94
CA GLY A 23 11.42 -4.08 1.06
C GLY A 23 12.37 -2.93 1.44
N ALA A 24 13.11 -3.03 2.56
CA ALA A 24 14.02 -1.97 3.01
C ALA A 24 15.31 -1.93 2.18
N THR A 25 15.43 -0.91 1.32
CA THR A 25 16.63 -0.65 0.51
C THR A 25 17.59 0.29 1.24
N LEU A 26 18.88 0.31 0.83
CA LEU A 26 19.88 1.26 1.35
C LEU A 26 19.43 2.72 1.12
N ARG A 27 18.85 3.01 -0.05
CA ARG A 27 18.31 4.34 -0.37
C ARG A 27 17.23 4.76 0.62
N GLU A 28 16.31 3.86 0.95
CA GLU A 28 15.24 4.15 1.93
C GLU A 28 15.79 4.38 3.32
N ARG A 29 16.82 3.63 3.71
CA ARG A 29 17.50 3.83 4.99
C ARG A 29 18.22 5.16 5.06
N SER A 30 18.91 5.57 3.98
CA SER A 30 19.56 6.89 3.91
C SER A 30 18.55 8.03 4.02
N ILE A 31 17.40 7.91 3.34
CA ILE A 31 16.31 8.90 3.44
C ILE A 31 15.74 8.94 4.87
N ALA A 32 15.57 7.78 5.53
CA ALA A 32 15.10 7.71 6.91
C ALA A 32 16.09 8.39 7.88
N CYS A 33 17.39 8.13 7.74
CA CYS A 33 18.43 8.78 8.55
C CYS A 33 18.41 10.30 8.35
N LEU A 34 18.31 10.78 7.10
CA LEU A 34 18.23 12.21 6.81
C LEU A 34 16.97 12.84 7.39
N GLY A 35 15.84 12.15 7.29
CA GLY A 35 14.57 12.57 7.87
C GLY A 35 14.64 12.69 9.39
N ALA A 36 15.21 11.69 10.06
CA ALA A 36 15.40 11.70 11.50
C ALA A 36 16.35 12.84 11.94
N LEU A 37 17.47 13.03 11.22
CA LEU A 37 18.40 14.13 11.49
C LEU A 37 17.69 15.48 11.42
N ILE A 38 17.02 15.78 10.30
CA ILE A 38 16.32 17.06 10.08
C ILE A 38 15.16 17.20 11.07
N GLY A 39 14.34 16.17 11.22
CA GLY A 39 13.15 16.19 12.08
C GLY A 39 13.52 16.45 13.55
N ILE A 40 14.50 15.72 14.08
CA ILE A 40 14.95 15.89 15.47
C ILE A 40 15.63 17.26 15.69
N ALA A 41 16.55 17.66 14.79
CA ALA A 41 17.26 18.92 14.92
C ALA A 41 16.30 20.13 14.89
N LEU A 42 15.33 20.13 13.96
CA LEU A 42 14.34 21.19 13.87
C LEU A 42 13.34 21.15 15.03
N THR A 43 12.90 19.96 15.48
CA THR A 43 12.06 19.85 16.68
C THR A 43 12.75 20.45 17.89
N GLY A 44 14.02 20.12 18.14
CA GLY A 44 14.81 20.69 19.23
C GLY A 44 15.01 22.18 19.10
N PHE A 45 15.35 22.67 17.90
CA PHE A 45 15.54 24.09 17.64
C PHE A 45 14.25 24.90 17.87
N ILE A 46 13.13 24.46 17.30
CA ILE A 46 11.84 25.16 17.49
C ILE A 46 11.40 25.10 18.95
N SER A 47 11.56 23.94 19.62
CA SER A 47 11.26 23.80 21.05
C SER A 47 12.11 24.76 21.90
N SER A 48 13.39 24.96 21.56
CA SER A 48 14.26 25.89 22.28
C SER A 48 13.79 27.36 22.17
N ILE A 49 13.26 27.75 21.02
CA ILE A 49 12.69 29.08 20.81
C ILE A 49 11.41 29.26 21.60
N LEU A 50 10.53 28.24 21.61
CA LEU A 50 9.22 28.33 22.25
C LEU A 50 9.26 28.19 23.79
N LEU A 51 10.13 27.31 24.30
CA LEU A 51 10.20 26.98 25.74
C LEU A 51 11.34 27.68 26.47
N GLY A 52 12.21 28.33 25.73
CA GLY A 52 13.45 28.90 26.22
C GLY A 52 14.57 27.87 26.38
N THR A 53 15.81 28.34 26.48
CA THR A 53 16.99 27.53 26.75
C THR A 53 17.47 27.74 28.18
N GLY A 54 17.82 26.66 28.85
CA GLY A 54 18.44 26.72 30.17
C GLY A 54 19.40 25.55 30.35
N PRO A 55 20.43 25.69 31.18
CA PRO A 55 21.46 24.67 31.35
C PRO A 55 20.93 23.32 31.84
N HIS A 56 19.70 23.30 32.38
CA HIS A 56 19.07 22.11 32.91
C HIS A 56 17.79 21.69 32.18
N LEU A 57 17.43 22.37 31.09
CA LEU A 57 16.23 22.01 30.30
C LEU A 57 16.63 21.27 29.03
N PRO A 58 16.20 20.02 28.86
CA PRO A 58 16.42 19.35 27.60
C PRO A 58 15.64 20.09 26.49
N LEU A 59 16.30 20.29 25.33
CA LEU A 59 15.68 20.85 24.13
C LEU A 59 14.53 19.99 23.63
N ILE A 60 14.62 18.69 23.90
CA ILE A 60 13.68 17.65 23.45
C ILE A 60 13.63 16.54 24.50
N VAL A 61 12.46 15.94 24.70
CA VAL A 61 12.34 14.78 25.59
C VAL A 61 12.83 13.50 24.89
N ALA A 62 13.56 12.66 25.64
CA ALA A 62 14.22 11.48 25.08
C ALA A 62 13.32 10.52 24.26
N PRO A 63 12.05 10.25 24.66
CA PRO A 63 11.15 9.39 23.87
C PRO A 63 10.95 9.81 22.41
N ILE A 64 11.11 11.11 22.10
CA ILE A 64 10.95 11.63 20.74
C ILE A 64 12.02 11.08 19.80
N GLY A 65 13.21 10.74 20.29
CA GLY A 65 14.23 10.07 19.48
C GLY A 65 13.75 8.71 18.95
N ALA A 66 13.11 7.91 19.82
CA ALA A 66 12.53 6.63 19.40
C ALA A 66 11.29 6.83 18.49
N SER A 67 10.48 7.87 18.75
CA SER A 67 9.37 8.25 17.86
C SER A 67 9.85 8.62 16.45
N ALA A 68 11.00 9.29 16.34
CA ALA A 68 11.61 9.61 15.03
C ALA A 68 12.03 8.36 14.27
N VAL A 69 12.55 7.33 14.95
CA VAL A 69 12.88 6.05 14.29
C VAL A 69 11.63 5.45 13.64
N LEU A 70 10.51 5.38 14.35
CA LEU A 70 9.26 4.86 13.80
C LEU A 70 8.76 5.74 12.65
N LEU A 71 8.70 7.05 12.85
CA LEU A 71 8.18 8.01 11.89
C LEU A 71 8.94 7.98 10.55
N PHE A 72 10.28 7.91 10.59
CA PHE A 72 11.09 8.04 9.38
C PHE A 72 11.53 6.70 8.80
N ALA A 73 11.72 5.65 9.60
CA ALA A 73 12.19 4.35 9.13
C ALA A 73 11.06 3.37 8.78
N VAL A 74 9.90 3.46 9.44
CA VAL A 74 8.73 2.59 9.21
C VAL A 74 7.41 3.38 9.17
N PRO A 75 7.28 4.37 8.26
CA PRO A 75 6.16 5.31 8.25
C PRO A 75 4.79 4.66 7.94
N THR A 76 4.77 3.42 7.44
CA THR A 76 3.54 2.65 7.18
C THR A 76 3.03 1.91 8.42
N SER A 77 3.86 1.75 9.46
CA SER A 77 3.46 1.11 10.71
C SER A 77 2.28 1.83 11.35
N PRO A 78 1.23 1.13 11.82
CA PRO A 78 0.16 1.71 12.64
C PRO A 78 0.69 2.42 13.88
N LEU A 79 1.79 1.94 14.45
CA LEU A 79 2.43 2.51 15.65
C LEU A 79 3.16 3.83 15.36
N ALA A 80 3.40 4.17 14.09
CA ALA A 80 4.08 5.38 13.63
C ALA A 80 3.11 6.49 13.19
N GLN A 81 1.79 6.26 13.27
CA GLN A 81 0.81 7.23 12.79
C GLN A 81 0.71 8.46 13.70
N PRO A 82 0.24 9.62 13.21
CA PRO A 82 0.19 10.86 13.98
C PRO A 82 -0.49 10.72 15.33
N TRP A 83 -1.64 10.05 15.40
CA TRP A 83 -2.35 9.83 16.66
C TRP A 83 -1.58 8.91 17.61
N SER A 84 -0.95 7.85 17.10
CA SER A 84 -0.12 6.97 17.91
C SER A 84 1.05 7.73 18.53
N ILE A 85 1.76 8.58 17.76
CA ILE A 85 2.90 9.37 18.28
C ILE A 85 2.44 10.42 19.28
N ILE A 86 1.49 11.27 18.91
CA ILE A 86 1.06 12.41 19.76
C ILE A 86 0.31 11.90 20.98
N GLY A 87 -0.72 11.09 20.76
CA GLY A 87 -1.57 10.54 21.83
C GLY A 87 -0.78 9.59 22.71
N GLY A 88 -0.03 8.65 22.11
CA GLY A 88 0.74 7.66 22.86
C GLY A 88 1.76 8.28 23.80
N ASN A 89 2.60 9.20 23.34
CA ASN A 89 3.56 9.89 24.20
C ASN A 89 2.88 10.72 25.29
N THR A 90 1.85 11.49 24.92
CA THR A 90 1.17 12.41 25.84
C THR A 90 0.41 11.67 26.94
N ILE A 91 -0.42 10.69 26.54
CA ILE A 91 -1.22 9.88 27.49
C ILE A 91 -0.30 9.12 28.44
N SER A 92 0.77 8.53 27.90
CA SER A 92 1.74 7.78 28.71
C SER A 92 2.44 8.66 29.74
N ALA A 93 2.81 9.89 29.38
CA ALA A 93 3.41 10.85 30.29
C ALA A 93 2.43 11.27 31.40
N PHE A 94 1.13 11.45 31.09
CA PHE A 94 0.09 11.69 32.08
C PHE A 94 -0.05 10.52 33.05
N VAL A 95 -0.09 9.29 32.53
CA VAL A 95 -0.18 8.08 33.34
C VAL A 95 1.03 7.96 34.27
N GLY A 96 2.24 8.18 33.74
CA GLY A 96 3.46 8.16 34.57
C GLY A 96 3.41 9.15 35.71
N LEU A 97 3.02 10.41 35.46
CA LEU A 97 2.85 11.42 36.50
C LEU A 97 1.73 11.04 37.50
N ALA A 98 0.63 10.50 37.01
CA ALA A 98 -0.46 10.09 37.92
C ALA A 98 0.00 8.99 38.86
N VAL A 99 0.75 8.01 38.39
CA VAL A 99 1.27 6.91 39.24
C VAL A 99 2.15 7.44 40.39
N THR A 100 2.98 8.47 40.14
CA THR A 100 3.83 9.05 41.19
C THR A 100 3.07 9.75 42.31
N GLN A 101 1.77 10.02 42.12
CA GLN A 101 0.94 10.60 43.19
C GLN A 101 0.41 9.57 44.16
N PHE A 102 0.44 8.29 43.82
CA PHE A 102 -0.17 7.21 44.60
C PHE A 102 0.82 6.12 45.02
N VAL A 103 2.03 6.11 44.42
CA VAL A 103 3.01 5.04 44.60
C VAL A 103 4.36 5.65 44.96
N ASP A 104 4.74 5.48 46.24
CA ASP A 104 5.98 6.04 46.77
C ASP A 104 7.22 5.18 46.46
N ASP A 105 7.04 3.86 46.30
CA ASP A 105 8.15 2.97 45.96
C ASP A 105 8.56 3.18 44.48
N PRO A 106 9.82 3.58 44.21
CA PRO A 106 10.26 3.91 42.85
C PRO A 106 10.20 2.73 41.89
N ALA A 107 10.54 1.51 42.31
CA ALA A 107 10.55 0.35 41.46
C ALA A 107 9.12 -0.05 41.03
N LEU A 108 8.20 0.00 42.01
CA LEU A 108 6.79 -0.26 41.74
C LEU A 108 6.16 0.84 40.89
N ALA A 109 6.48 2.12 41.12
CA ALA A 109 6.01 3.24 40.33
C ALA A 109 6.46 3.14 38.85
N ILE A 110 7.72 2.74 38.60
CA ILE A 110 8.26 2.49 37.25
C ILE A 110 7.46 1.38 36.56
N GLY A 111 7.30 0.23 37.20
CA GLY A 111 6.59 -0.92 36.64
C GLY A 111 5.13 -0.60 36.33
N LEU A 112 4.41 -0.04 37.30
CA LEU A 112 3.00 0.36 37.17
C LEU A 112 2.84 1.49 36.14
N GLY A 113 3.73 2.48 36.12
CA GLY A 113 3.69 3.60 35.17
C GLY A 113 3.73 3.11 33.73
N VAL A 114 4.65 2.19 33.41
CA VAL A 114 4.74 1.62 32.05
C VAL A 114 3.57 0.68 31.74
N ALA A 115 3.18 -0.20 32.67
CA ALA A 115 2.09 -1.14 32.46
C ALA A 115 0.74 -0.43 32.21
N LEU A 116 0.42 0.56 33.07
CA LEU A 116 -0.80 1.36 32.92
C LEU A 116 -0.75 2.26 31.69
N ALA A 117 0.43 2.76 31.27
CA ALA A 117 0.59 3.49 30.02
C ALA A 117 0.27 2.60 28.80
N ILE A 118 0.73 1.34 28.77
CA ILE A 118 0.39 0.37 27.72
C ILE A 118 -1.13 0.15 27.69
N ALA A 119 -1.77 -0.05 28.85
CA ALA A 119 -3.20 -0.24 28.94
C ALA A 119 -3.98 0.99 28.43
N ALA A 120 -3.57 2.19 28.84
CA ALA A 120 -4.19 3.45 28.42
C ALA A 120 -4.02 3.71 26.92
N MET A 121 -2.82 3.49 26.36
CA MET A 121 -2.57 3.58 24.92
C MET A 121 -3.41 2.57 24.13
N SER A 122 -3.54 1.35 24.63
CA SER A 122 -4.37 0.31 23.99
C SER A 122 -5.85 0.71 23.98
N ALA A 123 -6.38 1.19 25.10
CA ALA A 123 -7.76 1.65 25.24
C ALA A 123 -8.07 2.86 24.34
N THR A 124 -7.12 3.76 24.16
CA THR A 124 -7.26 4.96 23.31
C THR A 124 -6.83 4.77 21.86
N ARG A 125 -6.45 3.55 21.46
CA ARG A 125 -5.94 3.21 20.13
C ARG A 125 -4.76 4.10 19.71
N SER A 126 -3.91 4.44 20.66
CA SER A 126 -2.71 5.26 20.47
C SER A 126 -1.44 4.51 20.83
N LEU A 127 -1.43 3.19 20.62
CA LEU A 127 -0.28 2.36 20.97
C LEU A 127 0.97 2.84 20.22
N HIS A 128 1.97 3.25 21.00
CA HIS A 128 3.21 3.82 20.51
C HIS A 128 4.35 3.41 21.47
N PRO A 129 5.25 2.50 21.07
CA PRO A 129 6.27 1.96 21.97
C PRO A 129 7.10 3.03 22.69
N PRO A 130 7.52 4.15 22.06
CA PRO A 130 8.18 5.24 22.75
C PRO A 130 7.36 5.89 23.87
N GLY A 131 6.02 5.73 23.86
CA GLY A 131 5.15 6.17 24.97
C GLY A 131 5.51 5.51 26.30
N GLY A 132 5.95 4.25 26.29
CA GLY A 132 6.48 3.61 27.50
C GLY A 132 7.68 4.36 28.09
N ALA A 133 8.57 4.85 27.23
CA ALA A 133 9.69 5.70 27.67
C ALA A 133 9.22 7.10 28.13
N ALA A 134 8.11 7.62 27.58
CA ALA A 134 7.51 8.88 28.06
C ALA A 134 6.93 8.73 29.47
N ALA A 135 6.22 7.61 29.75
CA ALA A 135 5.76 7.27 31.09
C ALA A 135 6.93 7.11 32.08
N LEU A 136 7.96 6.36 31.66
CA LEU A 136 9.17 6.16 32.46
C LEU A 136 9.86 7.50 32.79
N THR A 137 10.01 8.39 31.79
CA THR A 137 10.58 9.73 31.99
C THR A 137 9.76 10.54 33.00
N ALA A 138 8.44 10.45 32.94
CA ALA A 138 7.54 11.13 33.87
C ALA A 138 7.68 10.59 35.29
N VAL A 139 7.81 9.26 35.46
CA VAL A 139 8.00 8.62 36.79
C VAL A 139 9.37 8.93 37.37
N LEU A 140 10.43 8.82 36.60
CA LEU A 140 11.80 9.08 37.03
C LEU A 140 12.03 10.56 37.40
N GLY A 141 11.23 11.45 36.84
CA GLY A 141 11.36 12.87 37.05
C GLY A 141 12.50 13.51 36.25
N GLY A 142 13.13 14.51 36.85
CA GLY A 142 14.21 15.27 36.23
C GLY A 142 13.82 16.75 36.05
N SER A 143 14.75 17.54 35.51
CA SER A 143 14.59 19.01 35.43
C SER A 143 13.36 19.46 34.61
N ALA A 144 13.00 18.76 33.59
CA ALA A 144 11.81 19.08 32.78
C ALA A 144 10.51 18.78 33.58
N VAL A 145 10.44 17.63 34.22
CA VAL A 145 9.28 17.26 35.04
C VAL A 145 9.15 18.22 36.25
N ALA A 146 10.27 18.52 36.91
CA ALA A 146 10.31 19.46 38.03
C ALA A 146 9.85 20.89 37.64
N LYS A 147 10.24 21.36 36.42
CA LYS A 147 9.83 22.68 35.94
C LYS A 147 8.35 22.73 35.54
N TRP A 148 7.84 21.72 34.85
CA TRP A 148 6.52 21.77 34.25
C TRP A 148 5.44 21.08 35.08
N GLY A 149 5.82 20.21 36.04
CA GLY A 149 4.88 19.47 36.88
C GLY A 149 3.81 18.76 36.02
N PHE A 150 2.55 18.98 36.35
CA PHE A 150 1.41 18.41 35.61
C PHE A 150 1.27 18.91 34.19
N LEU A 151 1.96 19.98 33.78
CA LEU A 151 2.01 20.44 32.40
C LEU A 151 3.06 19.70 31.57
N PHE A 152 3.94 18.89 32.16
CA PHE A 152 4.98 18.15 31.46
C PHE A 152 4.45 17.31 30.28
N PRO A 153 3.34 16.56 30.37
CA PRO A 153 2.78 15.84 29.25
C PRO A 153 2.35 16.73 28.09
N LEU A 154 1.88 17.94 28.36
CA LEU A 154 1.39 18.86 27.35
C LEU A 154 2.51 19.71 26.74
N VAL A 155 3.32 20.35 27.60
CA VAL A 155 4.25 21.38 27.10
C VAL A 155 5.49 20.76 26.46
N PRO A 156 6.37 19.97 27.10
CA PRO A 156 7.45 19.37 26.33
C PRO A 156 6.99 18.14 25.53
N VAL A 157 6.17 17.24 26.08
CA VAL A 157 5.91 15.94 25.41
C VAL A 157 5.00 16.10 24.21
N ALA A 158 3.79 16.64 24.40
CA ALA A 158 2.85 16.83 23.28
C ALA A 158 3.39 17.84 22.25
N LEU A 159 4.00 18.93 22.71
CA LEU A 159 4.59 19.93 21.81
C LEU A 159 5.68 19.31 20.91
N ASN A 160 6.64 18.59 21.50
CA ASN A 160 7.69 17.91 20.74
C ASN A 160 7.11 16.87 19.78
N SER A 161 6.09 16.11 20.22
CA SER A 161 5.42 15.11 19.38
C SER A 161 4.70 15.76 18.20
N CYS A 162 3.97 16.87 18.43
CA CYS A 162 3.30 17.61 17.36
C CYS A 162 4.30 18.22 16.36
N LEU A 163 5.39 18.82 16.85
CA LEU A 163 6.44 19.36 15.99
C LEU A 163 7.10 18.27 15.15
N LEU A 164 7.47 17.14 15.78
CA LEU A 164 8.07 16.02 15.06
C LEU A 164 7.14 15.46 13.98
N VAL A 165 5.86 15.26 14.30
CA VAL A 165 4.86 14.76 13.34
C VAL A 165 4.65 15.76 12.20
N GLY A 166 4.51 17.05 12.50
CA GLY A 166 4.34 18.10 11.48
C GLY A 166 5.54 18.16 10.52
N LEU A 167 6.75 18.13 11.07
CA LEU A 167 7.99 18.07 10.28
C LEU A 167 8.10 16.76 9.49
N GLY A 168 7.67 15.65 10.08
CA GLY A 168 7.60 14.35 9.42
C GLY A 168 6.66 14.34 8.23
N ILE A 169 5.45 14.90 8.36
CA ILE A 169 4.50 15.05 7.24
C ILE A 169 5.13 15.86 6.11
N LEU A 170 5.76 17.00 6.44
CA LEU A 170 6.42 17.84 5.46
C LEU A 170 7.57 17.10 4.76
N PHE A 171 8.43 16.43 5.51
CA PHE A 171 9.56 15.66 4.99
C PHE A 171 9.10 14.54 4.06
N HIS A 172 8.10 13.76 4.45
CA HIS A 172 7.57 12.67 3.62
C HIS A 172 6.92 13.20 2.34
N LYS A 173 6.19 14.31 2.42
CA LYS A 173 5.63 14.99 1.24
C LYS A 173 6.72 15.42 0.25
N LEU A 174 7.81 16.04 0.74
CA LEU A 174 8.95 16.45 -0.09
C LEU A 174 9.69 15.25 -0.67
N SER A 175 9.81 14.15 0.09
CA SER A 175 10.43 12.90 -0.34
C SER A 175 9.52 12.03 -1.21
N ARG A 176 8.32 12.52 -1.57
CA ARG A 176 7.31 11.81 -2.36
C ARG A 176 6.88 10.46 -1.73
N ARG A 177 6.89 10.37 -0.41
CA ARG A 177 6.39 9.24 0.36
C ARG A 177 5.00 9.55 0.90
N LYS A 178 4.16 8.52 1.01
CA LYS A 178 2.82 8.67 1.60
C LYS A 178 2.93 8.61 3.13
N TYR A 179 2.65 9.72 3.78
CA TYR A 179 2.49 9.81 5.22
C TYR A 179 1.61 11.03 5.55
N PRO A 180 0.61 10.95 6.44
CA PRO A 180 0.21 9.74 7.18
C PRO A 180 -0.15 8.58 6.27
N HIS A 181 0.07 7.34 6.76
CA HIS A 181 -0.34 6.16 6.02
C HIS A 181 -1.86 6.04 6.07
N VAL A 182 -2.47 5.98 4.91
CA VAL A 182 -3.89 5.67 4.76
C VAL A 182 -3.95 4.31 4.09
N ALA A 183 -4.47 3.32 4.80
CA ALA A 183 -4.71 2.00 4.24
C ALA A 183 -5.52 2.14 2.95
N ALA A 184 -5.18 1.34 1.93
CA ALA A 184 -5.91 1.36 0.68
C ALA A 184 -7.38 1.02 0.96
N ALA A 185 -8.29 1.87 0.48
CA ALA A 185 -9.72 1.58 0.56
C ALA A 185 -10.02 0.23 -0.08
N ALA A 186 -10.97 -0.50 0.50
CA ALA A 186 -11.47 -1.73 -0.11
C ALA A 186 -11.90 -1.45 -1.55
N PRO A 187 -11.63 -2.37 -2.50
CA PRO A 187 -12.06 -2.19 -3.87
C PRO A 187 -13.57 -1.98 -3.94
N VAL A 188 -13.98 -0.86 -4.52
CA VAL A 188 -15.40 -0.53 -4.70
C VAL A 188 -15.88 -1.10 -6.02
N ASN A 189 -17.11 -1.61 -6.04
CA ASN A 189 -17.74 -2.05 -7.27
C ASN A 189 -17.96 -0.86 -8.22
N LYS A 190 -17.36 -0.93 -9.41
CA LYS A 190 -17.41 0.13 -10.42
C LYS A 190 -18.77 0.21 -11.15
N HIS A 191 -19.65 -0.77 -10.93
CA HIS A 191 -21.00 -0.82 -11.51
C HIS A 191 -22.04 -0.14 -10.62
N SER A 192 -21.65 0.55 -9.54
CA SER A 192 -22.54 1.22 -8.60
C SER A 192 -23.60 0.29 -7.99
N THR A 193 -23.24 -0.98 -7.78
CA THR A 193 -24.05 -1.98 -7.06
C THR A 193 -23.43 -2.26 -5.69
N GLU A 194 -24.22 -2.82 -4.77
CA GLU A 194 -23.76 -3.14 -3.41
C GLU A 194 -22.83 -4.37 -3.35
N ASP A 195 -22.79 -5.15 -4.42
CA ASP A 195 -21.93 -6.34 -4.49
C ASP A 195 -20.44 -5.97 -4.51
N LEU A 196 -19.64 -6.79 -3.85
CA LEU A 196 -18.18 -6.68 -3.93
C LEU A 196 -17.69 -7.04 -5.35
N PRO A 197 -16.59 -6.44 -5.83
CA PRO A 197 -15.98 -6.83 -7.10
C PRO A 197 -15.67 -8.33 -7.14
N PRO A 198 -15.72 -8.99 -8.31
CA PRO A 198 -15.44 -10.42 -8.44
C PRO A 198 -14.11 -10.86 -7.83
N SER A 199 -13.06 -10.05 -7.98
CA SER A 199 -11.73 -10.30 -7.42
C SER A 199 -11.69 -10.34 -5.88
N VAL A 200 -12.68 -9.75 -5.21
CA VAL A 200 -12.81 -9.78 -3.74
C VAL A 200 -13.78 -10.88 -3.31
N ARG A 201 -14.87 -11.09 -4.07
CA ARG A 201 -15.86 -12.14 -3.75
C ARG A 201 -15.29 -13.55 -3.84
N MET A 202 -14.39 -13.79 -4.79
CA MET A 202 -13.83 -15.12 -5.08
C MET A 202 -12.45 -15.36 -4.47
N GLY A 203 -11.79 -14.31 -3.99
CA GLY A 203 -10.45 -14.37 -3.40
C GLY A 203 -10.45 -14.39 -1.86
N ILE A 204 -9.31 -14.03 -1.30
CA ILE A 204 -9.11 -13.93 0.16
C ILE A 204 -10.04 -12.86 0.74
N ARG A 205 -10.89 -13.26 1.69
CA ARG A 205 -11.84 -12.40 2.41
C ARG A 205 -11.23 -11.89 3.72
N GLU A 206 -11.81 -10.83 4.25
CA GLU A 206 -11.36 -10.28 5.53
C GLU A 206 -11.53 -11.28 6.68
N GLU A 207 -12.61 -12.09 6.65
CA GLU A 207 -12.85 -13.13 7.67
C GLU A 207 -11.79 -14.25 7.62
N ASP A 208 -11.20 -14.51 6.45
CA ASP A 208 -10.14 -15.51 6.31
C ASP A 208 -8.86 -15.00 6.96
N ILE A 209 -8.58 -13.70 6.80
CA ILE A 209 -7.45 -13.03 7.45
C ILE A 209 -7.62 -13.05 8.97
N ASP A 210 -8.82 -12.71 9.47
CA ASP A 210 -9.10 -12.75 10.90
C ASP A 210 -8.93 -14.15 11.50
N ARG A 211 -9.46 -15.15 10.82
CA ARG A 211 -9.30 -16.55 11.26
C ARG A 211 -7.83 -16.99 11.25
N ALA A 212 -7.06 -16.56 10.24
CA ALA A 212 -5.64 -16.86 10.16
C ALA A 212 -4.85 -16.18 11.30
N LEU A 213 -5.13 -14.91 11.58
CA LEU A 213 -4.51 -14.18 12.68
C LEU A 213 -4.84 -14.82 14.04
N LEU A 214 -6.09 -15.21 14.26
CA LEU A 214 -6.51 -15.91 15.47
C LEU A 214 -5.84 -17.30 15.60
N ALA A 215 -5.65 -18.01 14.50
CA ALA A 215 -5.02 -19.33 14.50
C ALA A 215 -3.52 -19.26 14.76
N LEU A 216 -2.85 -18.17 14.36
CA LEU A 216 -1.42 -17.95 14.60
C LEU A 216 -1.15 -17.48 16.03
N ASP A 217 -2.14 -16.89 16.73
CA ASP A 217 -2.03 -16.33 18.07
C ASP A 217 -0.86 -15.32 18.20
N GLU A 218 -0.60 -14.57 17.12
CA GLU A 218 0.48 -13.58 17.03
C GLU A 218 -0.07 -12.23 16.59
N SER A 219 0.56 -11.14 17.07
CA SER A 219 0.25 -9.78 16.65
C SER A 219 1.29 -9.30 15.64
N PHE A 220 0.82 -8.77 14.50
CA PHE A 220 1.66 -8.23 13.45
C PHE A 220 1.55 -6.70 13.41
N ASP A 221 2.68 -6.01 13.28
CA ASP A 221 2.74 -4.55 13.09
C ASP A 221 2.47 -4.19 11.62
N ILE A 222 1.27 -4.52 11.16
CA ILE A 222 0.79 -4.22 9.80
C ILE A 222 -0.70 -3.87 9.87
N ASP A 223 -1.12 -2.89 9.07
CA ASP A 223 -2.55 -2.60 8.91
C ASP A 223 -3.27 -3.79 8.24
N ARG A 224 -4.48 -4.10 8.71
CA ARG A 224 -5.29 -5.23 8.23
C ARG A 224 -5.58 -5.15 6.73
N ASN A 225 -5.89 -3.96 6.21
CA ASN A 225 -6.17 -3.78 4.79
C ASN A 225 -4.91 -3.94 3.93
N ASP A 226 -3.76 -3.51 4.45
CA ASP A 226 -2.46 -3.71 3.79
C ASP A 226 -2.07 -5.19 3.78
N LEU A 227 -2.33 -5.92 4.86
CA LEU A 227 -2.15 -7.37 4.90
C LEU A 227 -3.03 -8.06 3.87
N GLY A 228 -4.31 -7.69 3.78
CA GLY A 228 -5.24 -8.20 2.77
C GLY A 228 -4.78 -7.91 1.35
N ARG A 229 -4.26 -6.71 1.11
CA ARG A 229 -3.69 -6.33 -0.19
C ARG A 229 -2.46 -7.16 -0.53
N LEU A 230 -1.55 -7.35 0.44
CA LEU A 230 -0.36 -8.18 0.26
C LEU A 230 -0.73 -9.62 -0.08
N LEU A 231 -1.66 -10.22 0.66
CA LEU A 231 -2.09 -11.60 0.44
C LEU A 231 -2.74 -11.79 -0.93
N ARG A 232 -3.58 -10.85 -1.38
CA ARG A 232 -4.14 -10.87 -2.74
C ARG A 232 -3.07 -10.76 -3.82
N GLN A 233 -2.04 -9.94 -3.59
CA GLN A 233 -0.91 -9.87 -4.54
C GLN A 233 -0.12 -11.18 -4.57
N VAL A 234 0.10 -11.82 -3.42
CA VAL A 234 0.76 -13.13 -3.34
C VAL A 234 -0.07 -14.20 -4.06
N GLU A 235 -1.40 -14.21 -3.89
CA GLU A 235 -2.31 -15.12 -4.59
C GLU A 235 -2.18 -14.98 -6.12
N LEU A 236 -2.13 -13.72 -6.61
CA LEU A 236 -1.91 -13.44 -8.03
C LEU A 236 -0.54 -13.95 -8.51
N GLU A 237 0.54 -13.67 -7.78
CA GLU A 237 1.90 -14.13 -8.13
C GLU A 237 2.00 -15.67 -8.16
N VAL A 238 1.33 -16.34 -7.21
CA VAL A 238 1.24 -17.81 -7.19
C VAL A 238 0.49 -18.30 -8.43
N SER A 239 -0.63 -17.67 -8.79
CA SER A 239 -1.42 -18.02 -9.97
C SER A 239 -0.61 -17.85 -11.27
N ILE A 240 0.11 -16.73 -11.41
CA ILE A 240 1.00 -16.47 -12.54
C ILE A 240 2.08 -17.55 -12.62
N ARG A 241 2.74 -17.87 -11.53
CA ARG A 241 3.80 -18.87 -11.49
C ARG A 241 3.30 -20.29 -11.77
N SER A 242 2.13 -20.65 -11.26
CA SER A 242 1.56 -22.00 -11.43
C SER A 242 1.03 -22.26 -12.84
N HIS A 243 0.74 -21.21 -13.59
CA HIS A 243 0.18 -21.29 -14.94
C HIS A 243 1.01 -20.46 -15.94
N GLY A 244 2.27 -20.17 -15.60
CA GLY A 244 3.16 -19.27 -16.35
C GLY A 244 3.65 -19.79 -17.71
N ASP A 245 3.33 -21.05 -18.06
CA ASP A 245 3.70 -21.63 -19.34
C ASP A 245 2.88 -21.05 -20.52
N LEU A 246 1.75 -20.39 -20.24
CA LEU A 246 0.91 -19.77 -21.26
C LEU A 246 1.15 -18.26 -21.33
N THR A 247 1.52 -17.82 -22.54
CA THR A 247 1.72 -16.40 -22.87
C THR A 247 0.53 -15.82 -23.62
N CYS A 248 0.47 -14.50 -23.72
CA CYS A 248 -0.55 -13.82 -24.54
C CYS A 248 -0.53 -14.31 -26.01
N ALA A 249 0.64 -14.63 -26.55
CA ALA A 249 0.79 -15.16 -27.91
C ALA A 249 0.07 -16.48 -28.15
N ASP A 250 -0.10 -17.31 -27.07
CA ASP A 250 -0.71 -18.64 -27.16
C ASP A 250 -2.23 -18.58 -27.22
N ILE A 251 -2.85 -17.53 -26.68
CA ILE A 251 -4.31 -17.42 -26.56
C ILE A 251 -4.92 -16.24 -27.30
N MET A 252 -4.12 -15.26 -27.72
CA MET A 252 -4.63 -14.06 -28.40
C MET A 252 -5.25 -14.35 -29.75
N SER A 253 -6.34 -13.68 -30.07
CA SER A 253 -6.84 -13.54 -31.43
C SER A 253 -5.91 -12.64 -32.22
N ARG A 254 -5.44 -13.10 -33.40
CA ARG A 254 -4.51 -12.35 -34.27
C ARG A 254 -5.24 -11.55 -35.32
N ASP A 255 -6.45 -11.95 -35.67
CA ASP A 255 -7.32 -11.21 -36.60
C ASP A 255 -8.14 -10.19 -35.78
N VAL A 256 -7.53 -9.02 -35.54
CA VAL A 256 -8.10 -7.98 -34.72
C VAL A 256 -8.87 -6.99 -35.57
N VAL A 257 -10.18 -6.97 -35.41
CA VAL A 257 -11.02 -5.92 -35.96
C VAL A 257 -10.69 -4.61 -35.23
N SER A 258 -10.27 -3.60 -35.99
CA SER A 258 -9.87 -2.29 -35.44
C SER A 258 -10.26 -1.17 -36.38
N ILE A 259 -10.32 0.06 -35.91
CA ILE A 259 -10.73 1.23 -36.70
C ILE A 259 -9.66 2.32 -36.66
N GLY A 260 -9.60 3.15 -37.68
CA GLY A 260 -8.74 4.33 -37.71
C GLY A 260 -9.34 5.49 -36.91
N GLU A 261 -8.49 6.34 -36.32
CA GLU A 261 -8.92 7.54 -35.58
C GLU A 261 -9.69 8.55 -36.45
N ASP A 262 -9.54 8.49 -37.79
CA ASP A 262 -10.22 9.38 -38.76
C ASP A 262 -11.60 8.84 -39.20
N ALA A 263 -12.01 7.67 -38.74
CA ALA A 263 -13.29 7.10 -39.05
C ALA A 263 -14.43 7.78 -38.29
N THR A 264 -15.67 7.53 -38.74
CA THR A 264 -16.86 8.08 -38.10
C THR A 264 -17.39 7.17 -36.98
N ALA A 265 -18.12 7.74 -36.01
CA ALA A 265 -18.79 6.97 -34.97
C ALA A 265 -19.83 5.98 -35.58
N SER A 266 -20.43 6.33 -36.71
CA SER A 266 -21.35 5.43 -37.44
C SER A 266 -20.64 4.19 -37.95
N GLN A 267 -19.45 4.35 -38.52
CA GLN A 267 -18.60 3.23 -38.98
C GLN A 267 -18.15 2.36 -37.83
N ALA A 268 -17.75 2.99 -36.71
CA ALA A 268 -17.35 2.25 -35.51
C ALA A 268 -18.51 1.41 -34.95
N ARG A 269 -19.72 1.98 -34.84
CA ARG A 269 -20.95 1.26 -34.45
C ARG A 269 -21.26 0.09 -35.37
N GLU A 270 -21.17 0.30 -36.67
CA GLU A 270 -21.40 -0.77 -37.66
C GLU A 270 -20.45 -1.94 -37.46
N LEU A 271 -19.14 -1.69 -37.28
CA LEU A 271 -18.15 -2.74 -37.02
C LEU A 271 -18.43 -3.49 -35.72
N ILE A 272 -18.76 -2.77 -34.62
CA ILE A 272 -19.09 -3.38 -33.33
C ILE A 272 -20.30 -4.31 -33.49
N LEU A 273 -21.36 -3.85 -34.14
CA LEU A 273 -22.59 -4.64 -34.31
C LEU A 273 -22.39 -5.81 -35.31
N ARG A 274 -21.69 -5.59 -36.41
CA ARG A 274 -21.42 -6.63 -37.42
C ARG A 274 -20.61 -7.79 -36.84
N HIS A 275 -19.62 -7.48 -36.02
CA HIS A 275 -18.71 -8.47 -35.45
C HIS A 275 -19.06 -8.87 -34.02
N ASN A 276 -20.20 -8.39 -33.48
CA ASN A 276 -20.66 -8.63 -32.11
C ASN A 276 -19.57 -8.36 -31.06
N LEU A 277 -18.90 -7.22 -31.18
CA LEU A 277 -17.80 -6.82 -30.30
C LEU A 277 -18.31 -5.99 -29.12
N MET A 278 -17.62 -6.05 -27.99
CA MET A 278 -17.84 -5.13 -26.85
C MET A 278 -16.95 -3.90 -26.93
N THR A 279 -15.76 -4.04 -27.53
CA THR A 279 -14.72 -3.02 -27.60
C THR A 279 -14.02 -3.08 -28.95
N LEU A 280 -13.69 -1.94 -29.52
CA LEU A 280 -13.03 -1.79 -30.82
C LEU A 280 -11.73 -1.00 -30.62
N PRO A 281 -10.55 -1.59 -30.88
CA PRO A 281 -9.28 -0.88 -30.85
C PRO A 281 -9.21 0.21 -31.92
N VAL A 282 -8.67 1.38 -31.52
CA VAL A 282 -8.50 2.54 -32.41
C VAL A 282 -7.04 2.70 -32.77
N ARG A 283 -6.74 2.76 -34.06
CA ARG A 283 -5.40 2.99 -34.61
C ARG A 283 -5.24 4.44 -35.02
N GLY A 284 -4.11 5.04 -34.65
CA GLY A 284 -3.69 6.32 -35.18
C GLY A 284 -3.24 6.25 -36.64
N ALA A 285 -3.03 7.39 -37.28
CA ALA A 285 -2.48 7.50 -38.62
C ALA A 285 -1.09 6.84 -38.79
N ASP A 286 -0.33 6.75 -37.65
CA ASP A 286 0.97 6.08 -37.57
C ASP A 286 0.88 4.55 -37.40
N GLY A 287 -0.34 4.00 -37.39
CA GLY A 287 -0.62 2.57 -37.17
C GLY A 287 -0.50 2.09 -35.72
N ARG A 288 -0.23 2.99 -34.78
CA ARG A 288 -0.13 2.66 -33.35
C ARG A 288 -1.49 2.67 -32.67
N LEU A 289 -1.60 1.90 -31.60
CA LEU A 289 -2.78 1.91 -30.74
C LEU A 289 -2.92 3.28 -30.05
N LYS A 290 -4.07 3.91 -30.22
CA LYS A 290 -4.49 5.15 -29.52
C LYS A 290 -5.31 4.85 -28.26
N GLY A 291 -6.12 3.81 -28.31
CA GLY A 291 -7.00 3.39 -27.25
C GLY A 291 -8.10 2.48 -27.78
N VAL A 292 -9.22 2.46 -27.10
CA VAL A 292 -10.40 1.67 -27.47
C VAL A 292 -11.67 2.51 -27.42
N VAL A 293 -12.69 2.10 -28.13
CA VAL A 293 -14.05 2.62 -28.03
C VAL A 293 -15.03 1.46 -27.94
N GLY A 294 -16.06 1.61 -27.09
CA GLY A 294 -17.20 0.70 -27.01
C GLY A 294 -18.50 1.39 -27.42
N LEU A 295 -19.60 0.67 -27.37
CA LEU A 295 -20.92 1.26 -27.68
C LEU A 295 -21.25 2.45 -26.78
N ARG A 296 -20.84 2.43 -25.51
CA ARG A 296 -21.09 3.52 -24.57
C ARG A 296 -20.48 4.84 -25.04
N GLU A 297 -19.23 4.80 -25.46
CA GLU A 297 -18.48 5.96 -25.95
C GLU A 297 -19.07 6.48 -27.27
N LEU A 298 -19.57 5.57 -28.11
CA LEU A 298 -20.16 5.89 -29.39
C LEU A 298 -21.63 6.36 -29.31
N MET A 299 -22.26 6.37 -28.14
CA MET A 299 -23.60 6.93 -27.92
C MET A 299 -23.61 8.45 -27.73
N HIS A 300 -22.45 9.08 -27.60
CA HIS A 300 -22.36 10.52 -27.52
C HIS A 300 -22.86 11.19 -28.82
N PRO A 301 -23.50 12.37 -28.72
CA PRO A 301 -23.99 13.06 -29.92
C PRO A 301 -22.82 13.53 -30.79
N GLY A 302 -23.01 13.38 -32.11
CA GLY A 302 -21.99 13.68 -33.11
C GLY A 302 -21.37 12.43 -33.72
N ASP A 303 -20.68 12.61 -34.84
CA ASP A 303 -20.06 11.50 -35.58
C ASP A 303 -18.53 11.42 -35.38
N ASP A 304 -17.96 12.34 -34.58
CA ASP A 304 -16.56 12.36 -34.19
C ASP A 304 -16.39 11.75 -32.78
N PHE A 305 -15.71 10.60 -32.70
CA PHE A 305 -15.48 9.90 -31.43
C PHE A 305 -14.07 10.08 -30.84
N ARG A 306 -13.22 10.86 -31.48
CA ARG A 306 -11.80 11.02 -31.07
C ARG A 306 -11.64 11.46 -29.61
N ASN A 307 -12.52 12.33 -29.13
CA ASN A 307 -12.52 12.82 -27.74
C ASN A 307 -13.04 11.79 -26.73
N TYR A 308 -13.56 10.67 -27.19
CA TYR A 308 -14.15 9.62 -26.36
C TYR A 308 -13.33 8.31 -26.42
N ILE A 309 -12.15 8.35 -27.04
CA ILE A 309 -11.23 7.21 -27.03
C ILE A 309 -10.73 7.02 -25.59
N VAL A 310 -10.94 5.84 -25.05
CA VAL A 310 -10.53 5.46 -23.69
C VAL A 310 -9.19 4.75 -23.76
N GLU A 311 -8.35 4.92 -22.73
CA GLU A 311 -7.09 4.21 -22.63
C GLU A 311 -7.35 2.69 -22.58
N ALA A 312 -6.66 1.94 -23.43
CA ALA A 312 -6.77 0.48 -23.49
C ALA A 312 -5.76 -0.16 -22.55
N PRO A 313 -6.14 -1.19 -21.78
CA PRO A 313 -5.14 -2.05 -21.17
C PRO A 313 -4.35 -2.77 -22.29
N THR A 314 -3.03 -2.77 -22.16
CA THR A 314 -2.13 -3.36 -23.16
C THR A 314 -1.24 -4.43 -22.53
N ALA A 315 -0.85 -5.42 -23.33
CA ALA A 315 0.11 -6.45 -22.96
C ALA A 315 1.08 -6.72 -24.10
N SER A 316 2.23 -7.31 -23.80
CA SER A 316 3.15 -7.87 -24.76
C SER A 316 2.73 -9.31 -25.10
N GLN A 317 3.12 -9.79 -26.28
CA GLN A 317 2.90 -11.20 -26.65
C GLN A 317 3.57 -12.21 -25.71
N THR A 318 4.64 -11.82 -25.02
CA THR A 318 5.39 -12.65 -24.08
C THR A 318 4.87 -12.59 -22.65
N ASP A 319 3.91 -11.70 -22.37
CA ASP A 319 3.37 -11.58 -21.03
C ASP A 319 2.58 -12.82 -20.65
N PRO A 320 2.71 -13.30 -19.39
CA PRO A 320 1.91 -14.42 -18.89
C PRO A 320 0.42 -14.11 -18.93
N VAL A 321 -0.38 -15.05 -19.44
CA VAL A 321 -1.85 -14.90 -19.55
C VAL A 321 -2.49 -14.51 -18.22
N MET A 322 -2.02 -15.09 -17.11
CA MET A 322 -2.56 -14.84 -15.78
C MET A 322 -2.33 -13.41 -15.29
N SER A 323 -1.35 -12.70 -15.84
CA SER A 323 -1.12 -11.29 -15.52
C SER A 323 -2.25 -10.36 -16.02
N LEU A 324 -3.07 -10.83 -16.95
CA LEU A 324 -4.22 -10.09 -17.48
C LEU A 324 -5.46 -10.16 -16.59
N LEU A 325 -5.49 -11.10 -15.61
CA LEU A 325 -6.62 -11.30 -14.71
C LEU A 325 -7.12 -10.00 -14.06
N PRO A 326 -6.27 -9.17 -13.44
CA PRO A 326 -6.74 -7.95 -12.79
C PRO A 326 -7.47 -7.01 -13.76
N SER A 327 -6.93 -6.82 -14.96
CA SER A 327 -7.49 -5.91 -15.97
C SER A 327 -8.82 -6.42 -16.54
N LEU A 328 -8.96 -7.74 -16.70
CA LEU A 328 -10.15 -8.36 -17.28
C LEU A 328 -11.25 -8.65 -16.24
N THR A 329 -10.94 -8.60 -14.94
CA THR A 329 -11.90 -8.84 -13.85
C THR A 329 -12.29 -7.59 -13.08
N ASP A 330 -11.72 -6.43 -13.39
CA ASP A 330 -12.01 -5.16 -12.71
C ASP A 330 -13.37 -4.54 -13.09
N GLY A 331 -14.04 -5.13 -14.09
CA GLY A 331 -15.35 -4.68 -14.59
C GLY A 331 -15.28 -3.47 -15.54
N LEU A 332 -14.10 -3.02 -15.94
CA LEU A 332 -13.93 -1.89 -16.88
C LEU A 332 -13.52 -2.34 -18.29
N ALA A 333 -12.61 -3.29 -18.36
CA ALA A 333 -12.08 -3.77 -19.62
C ALA A 333 -12.67 -5.14 -19.98
N HIS A 334 -13.14 -5.28 -21.21
CA HIS A 334 -13.63 -6.56 -21.75
C HIS A 334 -12.55 -7.29 -22.56
N ALA A 335 -11.47 -6.59 -22.91
CA ALA A 335 -10.36 -7.12 -23.67
C ALA A 335 -9.07 -6.35 -23.36
N VAL A 336 -7.93 -7.02 -23.50
CA VAL A 336 -6.58 -6.46 -23.45
C VAL A 336 -6.01 -6.49 -24.87
N VAL A 337 -5.48 -5.37 -25.34
CA VAL A 337 -4.87 -5.27 -26.66
C VAL A 337 -3.40 -5.68 -26.58
N VAL A 338 -3.03 -6.69 -27.35
CA VAL A 338 -1.63 -7.14 -27.43
C VAL A 338 -0.89 -6.30 -28.47
N VAL A 339 0.20 -5.68 -28.05
CA VAL A 339 0.97 -4.75 -28.89
C VAL A 339 2.43 -5.17 -28.99
N ASP A 340 3.07 -4.75 -30.08
CA ASP A 340 4.52 -4.86 -30.25
C ASP A 340 5.27 -3.70 -29.55
N GLU A 341 6.62 -3.71 -29.64
CA GLU A 341 7.50 -2.67 -29.08
C GLU A 341 7.21 -1.27 -29.65
N MET A 342 6.63 -1.19 -30.84
CA MET A 342 6.24 0.07 -31.49
C MET A 342 4.79 0.47 -31.19
N ARG A 343 4.11 -0.23 -30.24
CA ARG A 343 2.69 -0.05 -29.91
C ARG A 343 1.73 -0.35 -31.07
N ARG A 344 2.09 -1.20 -32.01
CA ARG A 344 1.18 -1.68 -33.08
C ARG A 344 0.38 -2.86 -32.55
N ILE A 345 -0.87 -2.94 -32.94
CA ILE A 345 -1.77 -4.03 -32.55
C ILE A 345 -1.33 -5.32 -33.25
N ILE A 346 -1.00 -6.34 -32.48
CA ILE A 346 -0.61 -7.67 -32.97
C ILE A 346 -1.57 -8.78 -32.52
N GLY A 347 -2.44 -8.49 -31.56
CA GLY A 347 -3.45 -9.41 -31.06
C GLY A 347 -4.41 -8.76 -30.09
N LEU A 348 -5.38 -9.56 -29.64
CA LEU A 348 -6.34 -9.16 -28.61
C LEU A 348 -6.69 -10.38 -27.76
N VAL A 349 -6.75 -10.21 -26.44
CA VAL A 349 -7.21 -11.23 -25.51
C VAL A 349 -8.49 -10.73 -24.85
N SER A 350 -9.58 -11.44 -25.06
CA SER A 350 -10.87 -11.15 -24.44
C SER A 350 -11.08 -11.90 -23.12
N GLN A 351 -12.10 -11.51 -22.34
CA GLN A 351 -12.55 -12.28 -21.19
C GLN A 351 -12.92 -13.74 -21.56
N SER A 352 -13.49 -13.95 -22.76
CA SER A 352 -13.86 -15.29 -23.25
C SER A 352 -12.64 -16.17 -23.52
N ASP A 353 -11.55 -15.58 -24.07
CA ASP A 353 -10.30 -16.30 -24.30
C ASP A 353 -9.68 -16.74 -22.96
N LEU A 354 -9.67 -15.84 -21.96
CA LEU A 354 -9.20 -16.14 -20.63
C LEU A 354 -10.03 -17.23 -19.96
N LEU A 355 -11.37 -17.13 -20.00
CA LEU A 355 -12.25 -18.16 -19.45
C LEU A 355 -12.08 -19.53 -20.13
N SER A 356 -11.93 -19.53 -21.46
CA SER A 356 -11.68 -20.78 -22.22
C SER A 356 -10.34 -21.41 -21.84
N THR A 357 -9.34 -20.59 -21.57
CA THR A 357 -8.01 -21.02 -21.13
C THR A 357 -8.10 -21.61 -19.70
N LEU A 358 -8.73 -20.90 -18.77
CA LEU A 358 -8.94 -21.37 -17.40
C LEU A 358 -9.72 -22.69 -17.37
N ALA A 359 -10.76 -22.82 -18.20
CA ALA A 359 -11.54 -24.06 -18.28
C ALA A 359 -10.70 -25.27 -18.74
N ARG A 360 -9.68 -25.05 -19.57
CA ARG A 360 -8.75 -26.13 -20.00
C ARG A 360 -7.70 -26.48 -18.96
N LEU A 361 -7.38 -25.53 -18.06
CA LEU A 361 -6.40 -25.74 -16.98
C LEU A 361 -7.01 -26.43 -15.77
N LEU A 362 -8.34 -26.41 -15.62
CA LEU A 362 -9.03 -27.14 -14.58
C LEU A 362 -8.94 -28.63 -14.86
N PRO A 363 -8.62 -29.49 -13.86
CA PRO A 363 -8.69 -30.93 -14.03
C PRO A 363 -10.11 -31.34 -14.45
N ASN A 364 -10.21 -32.27 -15.38
CA ASN A 364 -11.44 -32.76 -16.02
C ASN A 364 -12.43 -33.40 -15.02
N GLU A 365 -12.93 -32.64 -14.06
CA GLU A 365 -14.16 -32.98 -13.36
C GLU A 365 -15.32 -32.53 -14.25
N LYS A 366 -16.15 -33.52 -14.64
CA LYS A 366 -17.26 -33.42 -15.57
C LYS A 366 -18.00 -32.08 -15.47
N LEU A 367 -17.76 -31.16 -16.42
CA LEU A 367 -18.61 -30.01 -16.62
C LEU A 367 -20.02 -30.52 -16.95
N VAL A 368 -20.92 -30.44 -16.00
CA VAL A 368 -22.36 -30.72 -16.22
C VAL A 368 -22.92 -29.57 -17.05
N PRO A 369 -23.41 -29.82 -18.27
CA PRO A 369 -23.96 -28.73 -19.09
C PRO A 369 -25.15 -28.12 -18.37
N LEU A 370 -25.17 -26.79 -18.27
CA LEU A 370 -26.32 -26.03 -17.79
C LEU A 370 -27.49 -26.31 -18.73
N LYS A 371 -28.61 -26.78 -18.16
CA LYS A 371 -29.87 -26.86 -18.91
C LYS A 371 -30.31 -25.44 -19.23
N ALA A 372 -30.50 -25.15 -20.51
CA ALA A 372 -31.17 -23.93 -20.92
C ALA A 372 -32.59 -23.93 -20.32
N ALA A 373 -32.97 -22.84 -19.67
CA ALA A 373 -34.30 -22.61 -19.14
C ALA A 373 -35.26 -22.21 -20.27
#